data_b76096785a0256de6a433b71a3f48167
#
_entry.id   b76096785a0256de6a433b71a3f48167
#
_cell.length_a   1.000
_cell.length_b   1.000
_cell.length_c   1.000
_cell.angle_alpha   90.00
_cell.angle_beta   90.00
_cell.angle_gamma   90.00
#
_symmetry.space_group_name_H-M   'P 1'
#
loop_
_entity.id
_entity.type
_entity.pdbx_description
1 polymer ?
#
loop_
_entity_poly.entity_id
_entity_poly.type
_entity_poly.pdbx_seq_one_letter_code
_entity_poly.pdbx_strand_id
1 'polypeptide(L)' 'MEDLSLSDALSHLNERDEHIIRLRFFEGKTQIEVADEIHISQAQVSRLEKNALKSMQGYLRT' A
#
# COMPACT_ATOMS: atom_id res chain seq x y z
N MET A 1 21.00 -2.62 -13.59
CA MET A 1 20.72 -2.02 -13.04
C MET A 1 19.77 -2.23 -12.34
N GLU A 2 19.56 -2.21 -11.65
CA GLU A 2 18.74 -2.40 -11.14
C GLU A 2 18.00 -1.61 -10.78
N ASP A 3 17.20 -1.56 -11.05
CA ASP A 3 16.23 -0.67 -10.73
C ASP A 3 15.46 -1.08 -9.56
N LEU A 4 15.07 -0.17 -8.71
CA LEU A 4 14.16 -0.44 -7.61
C LEU A 4 12.79 -0.55 -8.20
N SER A 5 12.22 -1.73 -8.15
CA SER A 5 10.90 -1.97 -8.70
C SER A 5 9.85 -1.69 -7.64
N LEU A 6 8.60 -1.56 -8.09
CA LEU A 6 7.48 -1.42 -7.17
C LEU A 6 7.39 -2.61 -6.23
N SER A 7 7.70 -3.79 -6.74
CA SER A 7 7.70 -4.98 -5.92
C SER A 7 8.71 -4.89 -4.78
N ASP A 8 9.89 -4.34 -5.06
CA ASP A 8 10.89 -4.15 -4.02
C ASP A 8 10.42 -3.17 -2.96
N ALA A 9 9.81 -2.07 -3.40
CA ALA A 9 9.29 -1.08 -2.47
C ALA A 9 8.22 -1.68 -1.57
N LEU A 10 7.35 -2.52 -2.14
CA LEU A 10 6.30 -3.16 -1.36
C LEU A 10 6.87 -4.08 -0.30
N SER A 11 7.98 -4.73 -0.57
CA SER A 11 8.55 -5.67 0.38
C SER A 11 9.08 -4.98 1.64
N HIS A 12 9.20 -3.66 1.62
CA HIS A 12 9.64 -2.90 2.79
C HIS A 12 8.46 -2.48 3.68
N LEU A 13 7.25 -2.79 3.27
CA LEU A 13 6.07 -2.50 4.07
C LEU A 13 5.73 -3.69 4.93
N ASN A 14 4.99 -3.47 6.03
CA ASN A 14 4.48 -4.61 6.78
C ASN A 14 3.37 -5.27 5.96
N GLU A 15 2.97 -6.47 6.38
CA GLU A 15 2.02 -7.26 5.61
C GLU A 15 0.71 -6.54 5.36
N ARG A 16 0.21 -5.86 6.38
CA ARG A 16 -1.07 -5.17 6.25
C ARG A 16 -1.00 -4.04 5.24
N ASP A 17 0.05 -3.22 5.33
CA ASP A 17 0.21 -2.09 4.43
C ASP A 17 0.43 -2.57 3.01
N GLU A 18 1.23 -3.60 2.85
CA GLU A 18 1.46 -4.17 1.52
C GLU A 18 0.15 -4.69 0.93
N HIS A 19 -0.66 -5.35 1.74
CA HIS A 19 -1.92 -5.89 1.27
C HIS A 19 -2.86 -4.76 0.82
N ILE A 20 -2.91 -3.68 1.59
CA ILE A 20 -3.73 -2.53 1.24
C ILE A 20 -3.31 -1.95 -0.10
N ILE A 21 -2.01 -1.76 -0.30
CA ILE A 21 -1.51 -1.19 -1.54
C ILE A 21 -1.81 -2.12 -2.73
N ARG A 22 -1.64 -3.42 -2.54
CA ARG A 22 -1.95 -4.36 -3.61
C ARG A 22 -3.42 -4.34 -3.99
N LEU A 23 -4.30 -4.30 -3.01
CA LEU A 23 -5.74 -4.25 -3.28
C LEU A 23 -6.12 -2.97 -3.98
N ARG A 24 -5.54 -1.86 -3.56
CA ARG A 24 -5.89 -0.56 -4.12
C ARG A 24 -5.35 -0.37 -5.54
N PHE A 25 -4.09 -0.73 -5.77
CA PHE A 25 -3.43 -0.34 -7.00
C PHE A 25 -3.23 -1.48 -7.98
N PHE A 26 -3.17 -2.70 -7.50
CA PHE A 26 -3.02 -3.85 -8.41
C PHE A 26 -4.37 -4.44 -8.76
N GLU A 27 -5.31 -4.45 -7.82
CA GLU A 27 -6.62 -5.02 -8.07
C GLU A 27 -7.70 -3.97 -8.31
N GLY A 28 -7.38 -2.70 -8.11
CA GLY A 28 -8.29 -1.61 -8.42
C GLY A 28 -9.47 -1.47 -7.48
N LYS A 29 -9.36 -1.96 -6.26
CA LYS A 29 -10.45 -1.84 -5.29
C LYS A 29 -10.49 -0.43 -4.69
N THR A 30 -11.70 -0.01 -4.32
CA THR A 30 -11.85 1.27 -3.63
C THR A 30 -11.45 1.13 -2.17
N GLN A 31 -11.25 2.27 -1.50
CA GLN A 31 -10.93 2.23 -0.08
C GLN A 31 -12.04 1.57 0.72
N ILE A 32 -13.29 1.80 0.34
CA ILE A 32 -14.41 1.18 1.03
C ILE A 32 -14.36 -0.33 0.86
N GLU A 33 -14.07 -0.81 -0.34
CA GLU A 33 -13.97 -2.23 -0.58
C GLU A 33 -12.83 -2.86 0.21
N VAL A 34 -11.70 -2.18 0.27
CA VAL A 34 -10.56 -2.67 1.04
C VAL A 34 -10.91 -2.72 2.53
N ALA A 35 -11.55 -1.66 3.02
CA ALA A 35 -11.94 -1.60 4.44
C ALA A 35 -12.83 -2.76 4.80
N ASP A 36 -13.78 -3.08 3.92
CA ASP A 36 -14.69 -4.18 4.14
C ASP A 36 -13.95 -5.52 4.13
N GLU A 37 -13.02 -5.66 3.21
CA GLU A 37 -12.30 -6.93 3.04
C GLU A 37 -11.39 -7.24 4.23
N ILE A 38 -10.70 -6.24 4.75
CA ILE A 38 -9.76 -6.47 5.85
C ILE A 38 -10.30 -6.03 7.21
N HIS A 39 -11.58 -5.67 7.24
CA HIS A 39 -12.32 -5.42 8.50
C HIS A 39 -11.78 -4.26 9.31
N ILE A 40 -11.49 -3.15 8.65
CA ILE A 40 -11.15 -1.90 9.33
C ILE A 40 -11.99 -0.78 8.72
N SER A 41 -11.90 0.41 9.29
CA SER A 41 -12.67 1.54 8.77
C SER A 41 -12.03 2.10 7.52
N GLN A 42 -12.83 2.79 6.71
CA GLN A 42 -12.30 3.45 5.53
C GLN A 42 -11.28 4.51 5.91
N ALA A 43 -11.53 5.23 7.01
CA ALA A 43 -10.59 6.23 7.48
C ALA A 43 -9.23 5.61 7.79
N GLN A 44 -9.24 4.42 8.36
CA GLN A 44 -8.01 3.70 8.63
C GLN A 44 -7.31 3.28 7.35
N VAL A 45 -8.06 2.80 6.37
CA VAL A 45 -7.48 2.43 5.08
C VAL A 45 -6.81 3.66 4.46
N SER A 46 -7.51 4.80 4.49
CA SER A 46 -6.98 6.03 3.92
C SER A 46 -5.67 6.43 4.58
N ARG A 47 -5.62 6.35 5.90
CA ARG A 47 -4.42 6.72 6.64
C ARG A 47 -3.27 5.75 6.37
N LEU A 48 -3.57 4.46 6.40
CA LEU A 48 -2.55 3.44 6.18
C LEU A 48 -2.02 3.49 4.75
N GLU A 49 -2.92 3.71 3.81
CA GLU A 49 -2.51 3.84 2.42
C GLU A 49 -1.58 5.04 2.24
N LYS A 50 -1.93 6.17 2.81
CA LYS A 50 -1.11 7.36 2.71
C LYS A 50 0.28 7.14 3.32
N ASN A 51 0.31 6.51 4.49
CA ASN A 51 1.59 6.24 5.14
C ASN A 51 2.43 5.24 4.34
N ALA A 52 1.79 4.23 3.78
CA ALA A 52 2.49 3.24 2.97
C ALA A 52 3.08 3.88 1.73
N LEU A 53 2.30 4.71 1.05
CA LEU A 53 2.80 5.39 -0.15
C LEU A 53 3.96 6.30 0.17
N LYS A 54 3.90 6.95 1.32
CA LYS A 54 4.97 7.83 1.76
C LYS A 54 6.26 7.05 2.00
N SER A 55 6.14 5.90 2.63
CA SER A 55 7.30 5.03 2.87
C SER A 55 7.88 4.52 1.56
N MET A 56 7.02 4.10 0.64
CA MET A 56 7.47 3.61 -0.66
C MET A 56 8.15 4.72 -1.43
N GLN A 57 7.60 5.92 -1.39
CA GLN A 57 8.16 7.05 -2.10
C GLN A 57 9.57 7.37 -1.59
N GLY A 58 9.75 7.34 -0.29
CA GLY A 58 11.07 7.55 0.29
C GLY A 58 12.07 6.52 -0.17
N TYR A 59 11.64 5.27 -0.24
CA TYR A 59 12.49 4.18 -0.68
C TYR A 59 12.85 4.33 -2.16
N LEU A 60 11.87 4.69 -2.98
CA LEU A 60 12.08 4.77 -4.42
C LEU A 60 12.86 6.00 -4.86
N ARG A 61 13.01 6.97 -3.98
CA ARG A 61 13.69 8.20 -4.32
C ARG A 61 15.21 8.14 -4.23
N THR A 62 15.74 7.09 -3.72
CA THR A 62 17.20 7.01 -3.55
C THR A 62 17.99 7.04 -4.85
#